data_3687f845bab7333e51aa3539f057cbfb
#
_entry.id   3687f845bab7333e51aa3539f057cbfb
#
_cell.length_a   1.000
_cell.length_b   1.000
_cell.length_c   1.000
_cell.angle_alpha   90.00
_cell.angle_beta   90.00
_cell.angle_gamma   90.00
#
_symmetry.space_group_name_H-M   'P 1'
#
loop_
_entity.id
_entity.type
_entity.pdbx_description
1 polymer ?
#
loop_
_entity_poly.entity_id
_entity_poly.type
_entity_poly.pdbx_seq_one_letter_code
_entity_poly.pdbx_strand_id
1 'polypeptide(L)'
;MRQQAFETRRASGPTTKLFSRPDSPHLAPVPADSRFGSTGKLRLLRGYDANHVAPDHPEGAKGTLVQRLALDELCELIEGQIRGRLRRNNLMLGVRSVLEMLIRYPGETWEERWLASGCDAAPNSWVHHHSLPTAPFWSSALAAMNPLLQLRVLRPSYSWLLNTHRVINLRAFLDINSDSDLERLRSLPAYVNNVPRYQVDSERALARIMIRTGKRIDQLTGDDLLYYADVVKTSGRTRREHLLWELLVELGPLAGEAPTLRATWSARGNSRQHSTATLVDRYGIPPSGVRDLLVNYLNEVRVSMDYSSLEGLAYRLARLFWFEVLQINPEQSTLGLSPQVSAAWMERLSRTAEGLPRRETHSTLFAVRGLYRDLAEWSHDDPARWGVWVAPCPVPRHVSRAAAKQKLRQKATMQERTRMLTPLLPKLVAGVEAQKSRAARLLHAAQAAGHEERFEVDGCTFVRIAPPENHFYATRARVWARLDDGQDRPAWIRGQAQRIDVTAQEEDGFWAWAIVETLRHTGIRVEELLELTQLSLRHYTAPTSGTLVPLLHIVPSKNDCERLIPMTPELVQVLLAVLRRAKAGGDSIPLSIR
;
A
#
# COMPACT_ATOMS: atom_id res chain seq x y z
N MET A 1 -20.04 20.24 -63.72
CA MET A 1 -18.73 19.69 -64.19
C MET A 1 -17.67 19.91 -63.14
N ARG A 2 -16.94 18.87 -62.82
CA ARG A 2 -15.78 18.69 -61.93
C ARG A 2 -16.10 18.39 -60.47
N GLN A 3 -16.23 17.05 -60.24
CA GLN A 3 -15.90 16.34 -59.02
C GLN A 3 -14.42 16.50 -58.72
N GLN A 4 -14.08 16.74 -57.48
CA GLN A 4 -12.77 16.40 -56.93
C GLN A 4 -12.95 15.71 -55.62
N ALA A 5 -12.41 14.49 -55.59
CA ALA A 5 -12.35 13.59 -54.44
C ALA A 5 -11.48 14.14 -53.33
N PHE A 6 -11.95 14.04 -52.08
CA PHE A 6 -11.09 14.23 -50.92
C PHE A 6 -10.79 12.85 -50.31
N GLU A 7 -9.53 12.47 -50.44
CA GLU A 7 -8.93 11.33 -49.74
C GLU A 7 -8.94 11.56 -48.23
N THR A 8 -9.58 10.68 -47.53
CA THR A 8 -9.55 10.61 -46.07
C THR A 8 -8.23 9.98 -45.59
N ARG A 9 -7.28 10.78 -45.18
CA ARG A 9 -6.16 10.35 -44.34
C ARG A 9 -6.69 10.01 -42.96
N ARG A 10 -6.65 8.73 -42.60
CA ARG A 10 -6.79 8.25 -41.21
C ARG A 10 -5.58 8.74 -40.42
N ALA A 11 -5.76 9.75 -39.61
CA ALA A 11 -4.84 10.11 -38.54
C ALA A 11 -5.14 9.18 -37.34
N SER A 12 -4.20 8.31 -37.03
CA SER A 12 -4.14 7.59 -35.78
C SER A 12 -3.96 8.59 -34.63
N GLY A 13 -5.04 8.87 -33.90
CA GLY A 13 -5.01 9.68 -32.70
C GLY A 13 -4.28 8.97 -31.55
N PRO A 14 -3.58 9.71 -30.70
CA PRO A 14 -2.87 9.12 -29.57
C PRO A 14 -3.86 8.56 -28.56
N THR A 15 -3.67 7.30 -28.19
CA THR A 15 -4.33 6.62 -27.06
C THR A 15 -4.03 7.41 -25.79
N THR A 16 -5.02 8.15 -25.33
CA THR A 16 -4.97 8.87 -24.06
C THR A 16 -4.94 7.86 -22.94
N LYS A 17 -3.78 7.64 -22.31
CA LYS A 17 -3.69 7.00 -20.99
C LYS A 17 -4.37 7.90 -19.98
N LEU A 18 -5.65 7.69 -19.76
CA LEU A 18 -6.42 8.28 -18.66
C LEU A 18 -6.03 7.55 -17.37
N PHE A 19 -5.58 8.31 -16.38
CA PHE A 19 -5.16 7.87 -15.04
C PHE A 19 -3.80 7.15 -14.95
N SER A 20 -2.72 7.79 -15.36
CA SER A 20 -1.50 7.70 -14.58
C SER A 20 -1.69 8.57 -13.32
N ARG A 21 -1.53 7.97 -12.13
CA ARG A 21 -1.37 8.69 -10.86
C ARG A 21 -0.38 9.83 -11.09
N PRO A 22 -0.60 11.03 -10.52
CA PRO A 22 0.49 11.99 -10.42
C PRO A 22 1.60 11.28 -9.65
N ASP A 23 2.78 11.25 -10.26
CA ASP A 23 3.97 10.67 -9.69
C ASP A 23 4.12 11.18 -8.26
N SER A 24 3.87 10.31 -7.29
CA SER A 24 4.56 10.40 -6.02
C SER A 24 6.03 10.51 -6.37
N PRO A 25 6.82 11.39 -5.73
CA PRO A 25 8.23 11.48 -6.05
C PRO A 25 8.80 10.08 -5.90
N HIS A 26 9.05 9.42 -7.02
CA HIS A 26 9.78 8.17 -7.05
C HIS A 26 11.13 8.50 -6.42
N LEU A 27 11.38 7.93 -5.26
CA LEU A 27 12.73 7.73 -4.79
C LEU A 27 13.48 7.12 -5.97
N ALA A 28 14.42 7.87 -6.52
CA ALA A 28 15.33 7.35 -7.54
C ALA A 28 15.83 6.00 -7.02
N PRO A 29 15.86 4.95 -7.83
CA PRO A 29 16.52 3.72 -7.44
C PRO A 29 17.94 4.12 -7.03
N VAL A 30 18.28 3.85 -5.77
CA VAL A 30 19.67 3.95 -5.30
C VAL A 30 20.46 3.10 -6.28
N PRO A 31 21.50 3.62 -6.94
CA PRO A 31 22.33 2.82 -7.84
C PRO A 31 22.70 1.56 -7.07
N ALA A 32 22.56 0.41 -7.71
CA ALA A 32 22.99 -0.86 -7.18
C ALA A 32 24.53 -0.89 -7.12
N ASP A 33 25.09 -0.03 -6.30
CA ASP A 33 26.49 -0.06 -5.98
C ASP A 33 26.68 -1.11 -4.90
N SER A 34 27.36 -2.18 -5.26
CA SER A 34 27.59 -3.44 -4.56
C SER A 34 28.34 -3.32 -3.22
N ARG A 35 28.36 -2.14 -2.58
CA ARG A 35 29.04 -1.88 -1.30
C ARG A 35 28.11 -1.87 -0.08
N PHE A 36 26.80 -2.03 -0.26
CA PHE A 36 25.89 -2.28 0.85
C PHE A 36 25.67 -3.78 0.96
N GLY A 37 26.56 -4.43 1.70
CA GLY A 37 26.33 -5.78 2.18
C GLY A 37 24.98 -5.88 2.89
N SER A 38 24.48 -7.10 3.06
CA SER A 38 23.18 -7.49 3.63
C SER A 38 22.75 -6.76 4.94
N THR A 39 23.66 -6.07 5.59
CA THR A 39 23.43 -5.21 6.76
C THR A 39 22.72 -3.89 6.46
N GLY A 40 22.68 -3.43 5.21
CA GLY A 40 21.99 -2.18 4.84
C GLY A 40 20.46 -2.26 4.90
N LYS A 41 19.87 -3.43 4.68
CA LYS A 41 18.40 -3.64 4.80
C LYS A 41 17.93 -3.65 6.26
N LEU A 42 18.77 -4.08 7.18
CA LEU A 42 18.48 -4.09 8.63
C LEU A 42 18.47 -2.68 9.26
N ARG A 43 19.14 -1.70 8.67
CA ARG A 43 19.15 -0.31 9.15
C ARG A 43 17.82 0.44 8.99
N LEU A 44 16.89 -0.03 8.18
CA LEU A 44 15.56 0.55 8.04
C LEU A 44 14.57 0.09 9.13
N LEU A 45 14.94 -0.90 9.92
CA LEU A 45 14.19 -1.42 11.08
C LEU A 45 14.59 -0.70 12.39
N ARG A 46 14.74 0.62 12.36
CA ARG A 46 15.02 1.40 13.57
C ARG A 46 13.80 1.41 14.49
N GLY A 47 13.90 0.66 15.56
CA GLY A 47 12.88 0.43 16.60
C GLY A 47 12.85 -1.02 17.05
N TYR A 48 13.36 -1.94 16.25
CA TYR A 48 13.77 -3.26 16.71
C TYR A 48 15.17 -3.14 17.26
N ASP A 49 15.36 -3.67 18.48
CA ASP A 49 16.69 -3.89 19.01
C ASP A 49 17.51 -4.61 17.94
N ALA A 50 18.63 -4.03 17.50
CA ALA A 50 19.50 -4.64 16.48
C ALA A 50 20.10 -5.97 16.97
N ASN A 51 20.01 -6.25 18.28
CA ASN A 51 20.34 -7.51 18.92
C ASN A 51 19.12 -8.45 19.01
N HIS A 52 17.92 -7.99 18.69
CA HIS A 52 16.82 -8.89 18.45
C HIS A 52 17.19 -9.63 17.16
N VAL A 53 17.73 -10.80 17.30
CA VAL A 53 17.94 -11.76 16.19
C VAL A 53 16.62 -11.73 15.43
N ALA A 54 16.67 -11.22 14.20
CA ALA A 54 15.48 -11.12 13.39
C ALA A 54 14.72 -12.42 13.57
N PRO A 55 13.39 -12.41 13.82
CA PRO A 55 12.64 -13.63 14.08
C PRO A 55 12.63 -14.58 12.89
N ASP A 56 13.60 -14.47 12.05
CA ASP A 56 13.99 -15.44 11.04
C ASP A 56 14.28 -16.81 11.66
N HIS A 57 14.68 -16.86 12.93
CA HIS A 57 14.77 -18.06 13.74
C HIS A 57 14.19 -17.80 15.14
N PRO A 58 12.87 -17.98 15.33
CA PRO A 58 12.32 -17.98 16.69
C PRO A 58 13.06 -19.08 17.47
N GLU A 59 13.59 -18.72 18.64
CA GLU A 59 14.36 -19.65 19.50
C GLU A 59 13.59 -20.93 19.86
N GLY A 60 12.26 -20.93 19.80
CA GLY A 60 11.39 -22.10 19.97
C GLY A 60 11.29 -23.03 18.77
N ALA A 61 11.90 -22.70 17.64
CA ALA A 61 11.72 -23.44 16.38
C ALA A 61 12.98 -24.17 15.89
N LYS A 62 14.02 -24.30 16.71
CA LYS A 62 15.17 -25.12 16.36
C LYS A 62 14.74 -26.57 16.23
N GLY A 63 14.42 -26.94 14.98
CA GLY A 63 14.23 -28.32 14.56
C GLY A 63 13.09 -29.02 15.27
N THR A 64 11.85 -28.75 14.84
CA THR A 64 10.78 -29.71 15.13
C THR A 64 11.21 -31.08 14.64
N LEU A 65 10.74 -32.14 15.28
CA LEU A 65 11.05 -33.51 14.86
C LEU A 65 10.87 -33.69 13.35
N VAL A 66 9.81 -33.11 12.78
CA VAL A 66 9.48 -33.18 11.35
C VAL A 66 10.56 -32.56 10.46
N GLN A 67 11.25 -31.49 10.90
CA GLN A 67 12.32 -30.85 10.11
C GLN A 67 13.62 -31.67 10.04
N ARG A 68 13.76 -32.69 10.88
CA ARG A 68 14.91 -33.58 10.95
C ARG A 68 14.66 -35.02 10.45
N LEU A 69 13.39 -35.32 10.08
CA LEU A 69 13.05 -36.62 9.51
C LEU A 69 13.88 -36.92 8.23
N ALA A 70 14.22 -38.18 8.01
CA ALA A 70 14.79 -38.60 6.75
C ALA A 70 13.78 -38.41 5.60
N LEU A 71 14.27 -38.38 4.34
CA LEU A 71 13.45 -38.14 3.16
C LEU A 71 12.29 -39.10 3.08
N ASP A 72 12.53 -40.41 3.23
CA ASP A 72 11.51 -41.42 3.08
C ASP A 72 10.49 -41.37 4.22
N GLU A 73 10.91 -41.17 5.46
CA GLU A 73 10.03 -40.99 6.63
C GLU A 73 9.12 -39.77 6.45
N LEU A 74 9.66 -38.65 5.93
CA LEU A 74 8.91 -37.45 5.67
C LEU A 74 7.91 -37.64 4.51
N CYS A 75 8.31 -38.34 3.46
CA CYS A 75 7.42 -38.71 2.36
C CYS A 75 6.26 -39.59 2.83
N GLU A 76 6.51 -40.61 3.67
CA GLU A 76 5.47 -41.48 4.25
C GLU A 76 4.51 -40.69 5.13
N LEU A 77 5.02 -39.79 5.96
CA LEU A 77 4.21 -38.90 6.80
C LEU A 77 3.27 -38.03 5.95
N ILE A 78 3.80 -37.39 4.91
CA ILE A 78 3.02 -36.53 4.02
C ILE A 78 2.00 -37.36 3.25
N GLU A 79 2.40 -38.53 2.75
CA GLU A 79 1.53 -39.43 2.00
C GLU A 79 0.33 -39.91 2.83
N GLY A 80 0.53 -40.20 4.12
CA GLY A 80 -0.51 -40.60 5.03
C GLY A 80 -1.61 -39.53 5.25
N GLN A 81 -1.28 -38.25 5.02
CA GLN A 81 -2.21 -37.13 5.20
C GLN A 81 -3.00 -36.74 3.95
N ILE A 82 -2.59 -37.21 2.76
CA ILE A 82 -3.23 -36.83 1.50
C ILE A 82 -4.44 -37.74 1.23
N ARG A 83 -5.62 -37.13 1.12
CA ARG A 83 -6.86 -37.80 0.73
C ARG A 83 -7.03 -37.75 -0.79
N GLY A 84 -7.24 -38.91 -1.43
CA GLY A 84 -7.56 -39.04 -2.87
C GLY A 84 -6.40 -39.53 -3.76
N ARG A 85 -6.65 -40.63 -4.53
CA ARG A 85 -5.63 -41.42 -5.23
C ARG A 85 -4.97 -40.74 -6.43
N LEU A 86 -5.71 -40.01 -7.25
CA LEU A 86 -5.19 -39.43 -8.52
C LEU A 86 -4.34 -38.15 -8.30
N ARG A 87 -4.68 -37.32 -7.34
CA ARG A 87 -3.86 -36.14 -6.95
C ARG A 87 -2.63 -36.53 -6.14
N ARG A 88 -2.68 -37.66 -5.45
CA ARG A 88 -1.64 -38.15 -4.55
C ARG A 88 -0.32 -38.38 -5.29
N ASN A 89 -0.33 -39.12 -6.41
CA ASN A 89 0.89 -39.51 -7.12
C ASN A 89 1.69 -38.29 -7.63
N ASN A 90 1.05 -37.35 -8.32
CA ASN A 90 1.74 -36.17 -8.85
C ASN A 90 2.23 -35.22 -7.75
N LEU A 91 1.47 -35.11 -6.66
CA LEU A 91 1.87 -34.31 -5.51
C LEU A 91 3.07 -34.93 -4.81
N MET A 92 3.05 -36.24 -4.59
CA MET A 92 4.17 -36.97 -3.95
C MET A 92 5.44 -36.97 -4.80
N LEU A 93 5.31 -37.07 -6.13
CA LEU A 93 6.45 -36.87 -7.04
C LEU A 93 7.05 -35.47 -6.89
N GLY A 94 6.21 -34.45 -6.76
CA GLY A 94 6.64 -33.07 -6.48
C GLY A 94 7.34 -32.94 -5.14
N VAL A 95 6.77 -33.50 -4.06
CA VAL A 95 7.35 -33.48 -2.71
C VAL A 95 8.72 -34.15 -2.72
N ARG A 96 8.82 -35.39 -3.24
CA ARG A 96 10.09 -36.12 -3.32
C ARG A 96 11.13 -35.33 -4.12
N SER A 97 10.75 -34.75 -5.25
CA SER A 97 11.65 -33.97 -6.10
C SER A 97 12.22 -32.73 -5.40
N VAL A 98 11.36 -31.99 -4.65
CA VAL A 98 11.82 -30.84 -3.86
C VAL A 98 12.78 -31.27 -2.76
N LEU A 99 12.46 -32.33 -2.03
CA LEU A 99 13.31 -32.83 -0.95
C LEU A 99 14.65 -33.39 -1.50
N GLU A 100 14.65 -34.15 -2.58
CA GLU A 100 15.85 -34.65 -3.25
C GLU A 100 16.75 -33.50 -3.76
N MET A 101 16.15 -32.42 -4.24
CA MET A 101 16.87 -31.21 -4.59
C MET A 101 17.51 -30.58 -3.34
N LEU A 102 16.78 -30.47 -2.23
CA LEU A 102 17.27 -29.86 -0.99
C LEU A 102 18.39 -30.66 -0.31
N ILE A 103 18.41 -31.99 -0.42
CA ILE A 103 19.50 -32.83 0.12
C ILE A 103 20.87 -32.45 -0.44
N ARG A 104 20.96 -31.88 -1.62
CA ARG A 104 22.19 -31.44 -2.27
C ARG A 104 22.84 -30.23 -1.59
N TYR A 105 22.11 -29.55 -0.69
CA TYR A 105 22.57 -28.36 0.00
C TYR A 105 22.90 -28.65 1.47
N PRO A 106 23.85 -27.92 2.05
CA PRO A 106 24.25 -28.11 3.44
C PRO A 106 23.12 -27.70 4.41
N GLY A 107 23.03 -28.43 5.53
CA GLY A 107 22.07 -28.16 6.60
C GLY A 107 21.68 -29.42 7.35
N GLU A 108 21.41 -29.31 8.63
CA GLU A 108 20.90 -30.41 9.47
C GLU A 108 19.37 -30.54 9.33
N THR A 109 18.69 -29.42 9.05
CA THR A 109 17.24 -29.36 8.89
C THR A 109 16.85 -29.04 7.45
N TRP A 110 15.62 -29.38 7.08
CA TRP A 110 15.08 -29.04 5.76
C TRP A 110 15.00 -27.52 5.54
N GLU A 111 14.75 -26.74 6.58
CA GLU A 111 14.74 -25.27 6.52
C GLU A 111 16.14 -24.70 6.22
N GLU A 112 17.18 -25.21 6.89
CA GLU A 112 18.56 -24.78 6.61
C GLU A 112 18.96 -25.08 5.18
N ARG A 113 18.61 -26.26 4.67
CA ARG A 113 18.84 -26.65 3.27
C ARG A 113 18.07 -25.76 2.29
N TRP A 114 16.84 -25.39 2.64
CA TRP A 114 16.05 -24.43 1.86
C TRP A 114 16.73 -23.07 1.78
N LEU A 115 17.21 -22.54 2.87
CA LEU A 115 17.95 -21.28 2.90
C LEU A 115 19.27 -21.37 2.14
N ALA A 116 20.03 -22.45 2.32
CA ALA A 116 21.30 -22.69 1.64
C ALA A 116 21.13 -22.84 0.12
N SER A 117 19.98 -23.35 -0.35
CA SER A 117 19.70 -23.49 -1.78
C SER A 117 19.45 -22.15 -2.49
N GLY A 118 19.17 -21.05 -1.77
CA GLY A 118 18.80 -19.78 -2.35
C GLY A 118 17.35 -19.69 -2.87
N CYS A 119 16.56 -20.75 -2.73
CA CYS A 119 15.15 -20.77 -3.17
C CYS A 119 14.32 -19.66 -2.52
N ASP A 120 14.65 -19.28 -1.29
CA ASP A 120 13.96 -18.24 -0.54
C ASP A 120 14.12 -16.84 -1.16
N ALA A 121 15.22 -16.59 -1.86
CA ALA A 121 15.47 -15.33 -2.55
C ALA A 121 14.75 -15.20 -3.91
N ALA A 122 14.24 -16.31 -4.46
CA ALA A 122 13.66 -16.38 -5.81
C ALA A 122 12.22 -16.94 -5.81
N PRO A 123 11.23 -16.28 -5.17
CA PRO A 123 9.91 -16.86 -4.87
C PRO A 123 9.11 -17.33 -6.09
N ASN A 124 9.31 -16.72 -7.25
CA ASN A 124 8.55 -17.06 -8.47
C ASN A 124 9.35 -17.88 -9.49
N SER A 125 10.65 -18.00 -9.33
CA SER A 125 11.54 -18.61 -10.33
C SER A 125 12.42 -19.74 -9.79
N TRP A 126 12.40 -20.03 -8.49
CA TRP A 126 13.25 -21.06 -7.90
C TRP A 126 13.11 -22.43 -8.59
N VAL A 127 11.90 -22.82 -8.99
CA VAL A 127 11.65 -24.09 -9.72
C VAL A 127 12.35 -24.18 -11.06
N HIS A 128 12.71 -23.05 -11.67
CA HIS A 128 13.40 -22.98 -12.96
C HIS A 128 14.93 -22.93 -12.80
N HIS A 129 15.41 -22.54 -11.61
CA HIS A 129 16.84 -22.41 -11.34
C HIS A 129 17.46 -23.71 -10.77
N HIS A 130 16.62 -24.68 -10.37
CA HIS A 130 17.06 -25.91 -9.76
C HIS A 130 16.64 -27.12 -10.58
N SER A 131 17.54 -28.10 -10.71
CA SER A 131 17.21 -29.39 -11.31
C SER A 131 16.32 -30.19 -10.35
N LEU A 132 15.11 -30.47 -10.77
CA LEU A 132 14.10 -31.23 -10.03
C LEU A 132 14.03 -32.65 -10.65
N PRO A 133 14.70 -33.66 -10.06
CA PRO A 133 15.01 -34.91 -10.74
C PRO A 133 13.78 -35.79 -11.02
N THR A 134 12.77 -35.76 -10.16
CA THR A 134 11.61 -36.67 -10.23
C THR A 134 10.29 -35.97 -10.59
N ALA A 135 10.24 -34.64 -10.58
CA ALA A 135 9.01 -33.93 -10.93
C ALA A 135 8.77 -33.92 -12.45
N PRO A 136 7.69 -34.52 -12.94
CA PRO A 136 7.39 -34.51 -14.36
C PRO A 136 7.09 -33.09 -14.89
N PHE A 137 6.62 -32.23 -14.00
CA PHE A 137 6.29 -30.84 -14.29
C PHE A 137 6.65 -29.94 -13.12
N TRP A 138 7.12 -28.72 -13.40
CA TRP A 138 7.39 -27.68 -12.40
C TRP A 138 6.16 -27.36 -11.52
N SER A 139 4.94 -27.53 -12.05
CA SER A 139 3.69 -27.34 -11.30
C SER A 139 3.53 -28.33 -10.14
N SER A 140 4.07 -29.54 -10.26
CA SER A 140 4.05 -30.54 -9.17
C SER A 140 4.96 -30.11 -8.02
N ALA A 141 6.12 -29.55 -8.32
CA ALA A 141 7.04 -29.00 -7.31
C ALA A 141 6.45 -27.80 -6.59
N LEU A 142 5.77 -26.92 -7.31
CA LEU A 142 5.04 -25.79 -6.70
C LEU A 142 3.90 -26.28 -5.81
N ALA A 143 3.14 -27.27 -6.23
CA ALA A 143 2.05 -27.84 -5.43
C ALA A 143 2.57 -28.51 -4.14
N ALA A 144 3.79 -29.10 -4.19
CA ALA A 144 4.46 -29.72 -3.05
C ALA A 144 4.76 -28.75 -1.91
N MET A 145 4.85 -27.45 -2.20
CA MET A 145 5.03 -26.44 -1.13
C MET A 145 3.88 -26.45 -0.12
N ASN A 146 2.64 -26.79 -0.54
CA ASN A 146 1.50 -26.80 0.39
C ASN A 146 1.69 -27.80 1.56
N PRO A 147 1.90 -29.11 1.36
CA PRO A 147 2.12 -30.04 2.46
C PRO A 147 3.39 -29.73 3.24
N LEU A 148 4.46 -29.27 2.59
CA LEU A 148 5.72 -28.90 3.28
C LEU A 148 5.53 -27.70 4.22
N LEU A 149 4.69 -26.73 3.85
CA LEU A 149 4.33 -25.61 4.71
C LEU A 149 3.31 -26.01 5.78
N GLN A 150 2.31 -26.84 5.43
CA GLN A 150 1.28 -27.32 6.37
C GLN A 150 1.88 -28.12 7.52
N LEU A 151 2.88 -28.91 7.25
CA LEU A 151 3.63 -29.67 8.26
C LEU A 151 4.80 -28.89 8.88
N ARG A 152 4.97 -27.61 8.50
CA ARG A 152 6.06 -26.76 8.98
C ARG A 152 7.46 -27.31 8.73
N VAL A 153 7.62 -28.13 7.69
CA VAL A 153 8.92 -28.64 7.22
C VAL A 153 9.78 -27.50 6.71
N LEU A 154 9.15 -26.60 5.94
CA LEU A 154 9.76 -25.36 5.44
C LEU A 154 9.03 -24.15 6.01
N ARG A 155 9.80 -23.12 6.34
CA ARG A 155 9.32 -21.84 6.85
C ARG A 155 9.95 -20.68 6.07
N PRO A 156 9.52 -20.46 4.81
CA PRO A 156 10.09 -19.41 3.97
C PRO A 156 9.95 -18.02 4.60
N SER A 157 10.81 -17.08 4.17
CA SER A 157 10.75 -15.69 4.62
C SER A 157 9.42 -15.03 4.25
N TYR A 158 9.06 -13.97 4.97
CA TYR A 158 7.89 -13.17 4.60
C TYR A 158 8.00 -12.60 3.20
N SER A 159 9.20 -12.25 2.73
CA SER A 159 9.42 -11.81 1.36
C SER A 159 9.01 -12.87 0.36
N TRP A 160 9.38 -14.13 0.60
CA TRP A 160 8.95 -15.25 -0.24
C TRP A 160 7.44 -15.48 -0.16
N LEU A 161 6.87 -15.57 1.05
CA LEU A 161 5.43 -15.79 1.28
C LEU A 161 4.52 -14.68 0.70
N LEU A 162 5.02 -13.46 0.63
CA LEU A 162 4.30 -12.33 0.03
C LEU A 162 4.38 -12.32 -1.49
N ASN A 163 5.49 -12.76 -2.07
CA ASN A 163 5.74 -12.66 -3.51
C ASN A 163 5.41 -13.94 -4.29
N THR A 164 5.21 -15.07 -3.62
CA THR A 164 4.76 -16.30 -4.27
C THR A 164 3.31 -16.18 -4.73
N HIS A 165 3.08 -16.24 -6.04
CA HIS A 165 1.75 -16.09 -6.60
C HIS A 165 1.00 -17.44 -6.65
N ARG A 166 -0.24 -17.47 -6.11
CA ARG A 166 -1.31 -18.47 -6.32
C ARG A 166 -1.03 -19.93 -5.93
N VAL A 167 0.15 -20.28 -5.43
CA VAL A 167 0.53 -21.67 -5.19
C VAL A 167 0.17 -22.13 -3.77
N ILE A 168 0.22 -21.20 -2.80
CA ILE A 168 0.03 -21.54 -1.39
C ILE A 168 -1.44 -21.41 -1.01
N ASN A 169 -2.03 -22.51 -0.54
CA ASN A 169 -3.35 -22.51 0.06
C ASN A 169 -3.26 -22.15 1.55
N LEU A 170 -3.16 -20.83 1.84
CA LEU A 170 -3.06 -20.31 3.21
C LEU A 170 -4.28 -20.68 4.08
N ARG A 171 -5.44 -20.88 3.47
CA ARG A 171 -6.63 -21.29 4.18
C ARG A 171 -6.52 -22.74 4.65
N ALA A 172 -6.14 -23.65 3.76
CA ALA A 172 -5.92 -25.03 4.15
C ALA A 172 -4.83 -25.17 5.22
N PHE A 173 -3.83 -24.27 5.20
CA PHE A 173 -2.84 -24.20 6.29
C PHE A 173 -3.52 -23.85 7.63
N LEU A 174 -4.37 -22.82 7.67
CA LEU A 174 -5.10 -22.44 8.88
C LEU A 174 -6.04 -23.54 9.36
N ASP A 175 -6.81 -24.14 8.46
CA ASP A 175 -7.76 -25.20 8.80
C ASP A 175 -7.08 -26.44 9.41
N ILE A 176 -5.82 -26.69 9.09
CA ILE A 176 -5.02 -27.80 9.63
C ILE A 176 -4.28 -27.40 10.93
N ASN A 177 -3.81 -26.16 11.02
CA ASN A 177 -2.89 -25.73 12.09
C ASN A 177 -3.52 -24.81 13.14
N SER A 178 -4.81 -24.49 13.02
CA SER A 178 -5.53 -23.67 13.98
C SER A 178 -6.59 -24.51 14.65
N ASP A 179 -6.40 -24.77 15.91
CA ASP A 179 -7.39 -25.43 16.75
C ASP A 179 -8.67 -24.56 16.88
N SER A 180 -9.39 -24.67 17.99
CA SER A 180 -10.57 -23.85 18.30
C SER A 180 -10.34 -22.33 18.27
N ASP A 181 -9.08 -21.88 18.33
CA ASP A 181 -8.75 -20.43 18.36
C ASP A 181 -9.10 -19.71 17.07
N LEU A 182 -9.01 -20.36 15.92
CA LEU A 182 -9.44 -19.76 14.66
C LEU A 182 -10.96 -19.55 14.62
N GLU A 183 -11.73 -20.50 15.13
CA GLU A 183 -13.19 -20.38 15.21
C GLU A 183 -13.59 -19.30 16.22
N ARG A 184 -12.91 -19.24 17.36
CA ARG A 184 -13.09 -18.16 18.33
C ARG A 184 -12.78 -16.81 17.72
N LEU A 185 -11.65 -16.67 17.00
CA LEU A 185 -11.27 -15.45 16.30
C LEU A 185 -12.34 -15.03 15.27
N ARG A 186 -12.86 -15.98 14.51
CA ARG A 186 -13.92 -15.72 13.51
C ARG A 186 -15.26 -15.34 14.13
N SER A 187 -15.50 -15.72 15.38
CA SER A 187 -16.72 -15.37 16.13
C SER A 187 -16.67 -13.99 16.80
N LEU A 188 -15.49 -13.36 16.88
CA LEU A 188 -15.35 -12.06 17.52
C LEU A 188 -16.15 -10.98 16.78
N PRO A 189 -16.83 -10.06 17.52
CA PRO A 189 -17.58 -8.97 16.92
C PRO A 189 -16.75 -8.13 15.94
N ALA A 190 -15.49 -7.85 16.27
CA ALA A 190 -14.57 -7.11 15.41
C ALA A 190 -14.31 -7.83 14.07
N TYR A 191 -14.33 -9.16 14.04
CA TYR A 191 -14.22 -9.93 12.81
C TYR A 191 -15.54 -9.95 12.03
N VAL A 192 -16.65 -10.32 12.69
CA VAL A 192 -17.96 -10.50 12.04
C VAL A 192 -18.47 -9.22 11.39
N ASN A 193 -18.31 -8.08 12.07
CA ASN A 193 -18.79 -6.78 11.62
C ASN A 193 -17.84 -6.09 10.64
N ASN A 194 -16.73 -6.72 10.27
CA ASN A 194 -15.76 -6.11 9.38
C ASN A 194 -15.99 -6.47 7.91
N VAL A 195 -15.46 -5.65 7.00
CA VAL A 195 -15.55 -5.88 5.55
C VAL A 195 -14.86 -7.19 5.17
N PRO A 196 -15.48 -8.04 4.30
CA PRO A 196 -14.92 -9.33 3.86
C PRO A 196 -13.45 -9.31 3.47
N ARG A 197 -13.02 -8.25 2.80
CA ARG A 197 -11.64 -8.07 2.37
C ARG A 197 -10.66 -8.03 3.55
N TYR A 198 -10.99 -7.29 4.61
CA TYR A 198 -10.12 -7.20 5.78
C TYR A 198 -10.06 -8.49 6.56
N GLN A 199 -11.16 -9.22 6.64
CA GLN A 199 -11.19 -10.55 7.29
C GLN A 199 -10.25 -11.53 6.57
N VAL A 200 -10.34 -11.58 5.23
CA VAL A 200 -9.48 -12.42 4.40
C VAL A 200 -8.01 -12.00 4.50
N ASP A 201 -7.73 -10.70 4.47
CA ASP A 201 -6.36 -10.21 4.58
C ASP A 201 -5.78 -10.48 5.98
N SER A 202 -6.61 -10.44 7.05
CA SER A 202 -6.23 -10.82 8.41
C SER A 202 -5.90 -12.31 8.50
N GLU A 203 -6.73 -13.19 7.95
CA GLU A 203 -6.46 -14.64 7.92
C GLU A 203 -5.20 -14.95 7.10
N ARG A 204 -4.96 -14.25 6.00
CA ARG A 204 -3.73 -14.40 5.21
C ARG A 204 -2.49 -13.94 5.97
N ALA A 205 -2.59 -12.83 6.69
CA ALA A 205 -1.51 -12.36 7.54
C ALA A 205 -1.22 -13.35 8.65
N LEU A 206 -2.27 -13.82 9.34
CA LEU A 206 -2.18 -14.83 10.39
C LEU A 206 -1.47 -16.10 9.87
N ALA A 207 -1.92 -16.66 8.74
CA ALA A 207 -1.32 -17.84 8.16
C ALA A 207 0.17 -17.65 7.85
N ARG A 208 0.55 -16.50 7.26
CA ARG A 208 1.97 -16.22 6.95
C ARG A 208 2.80 -16.08 8.21
N ILE A 209 2.28 -15.44 9.25
CA ILE A 209 2.97 -15.29 10.53
C ILE A 209 3.16 -16.67 11.16
N MET A 210 2.12 -17.49 11.23
CA MET A 210 2.20 -18.85 11.77
C MET A 210 3.13 -19.76 10.98
N ILE A 211 3.15 -19.67 9.64
CA ILE A 211 4.11 -20.41 8.79
C ILE A 211 5.54 -20.00 9.15
N ARG A 212 5.82 -18.69 9.16
CA ARG A 212 7.19 -18.20 9.35
C ARG A 212 7.70 -18.43 10.76
N THR A 213 6.87 -18.17 11.78
CA THR A 213 7.28 -18.28 13.18
C THR A 213 7.21 -19.73 13.71
N GLY A 214 6.42 -20.59 13.08
CA GLY A 214 6.11 -21.92 13.61
C GLY A 214 5.20 -21.91 14.85
N LYS A 215 4.78 -20.73 15.30
CA LYS A 215 3.95 -20.55 16.52
C LYS A 215 2.49 -20.87 16.26
N ARG A 216 1.77 -21.21 17.34
CA ARG A 216 0.32 -21.28 17.37
C ARG A 216 -0.27 -19.90 17.63
N ILE A 217 -1.58 -19.74 17.47
CA ILE A 217 -2.26 -18.44 17.68
C ILE A 217 -2.02 -17.92 19.10
N ASP A 218 -2.13 -18.78 20.10
CA ASP A 218 -1.93 -18.46 21.52
C ASP A 218 -0.48 -18.08 21.90
N GLN A 219 0.49 -18.39 21.03
CA GLN A 219 1.91 -18.11 21.23
C GLN A 219 2.40 -16.86 20.48
N LEU A 220 1.53 -16.23 19.69
CA LEU A 220 1.91 -15.04 18.93
C LEU A 220 2.16 -13.85 19.84
N THR A 221 3.13 -13.04 19.47
CA THR A 221 3.54 -11.83 20.20
C THR A 221 3.35 -10.58 19.36
N GLY A 222 3.30 -9.42 19.99
CA GLY A 222 3.26 -8.14 19.30
C GLY A 222 4.44 -7.95 18.34
N ASP A 223 5.62 -8.47 18.69
CA ASP A 223 6.82 -8.37 17.86
C ASP A 223 6.70 -9.19 16.57
N ASP A 224 6.07 -10.36 16.60
CA ASP A 224 5.81 -11.15 15.40
C ASP A 224 4.97 -10.37 14.37
N LEU A 225 3.93 -9.69 14.85
CA LEU A 225 3.05 -8.90 13.99
C LEU A 225 3.72 -7.62 13.50
N LEU A 226 4.47 -6.94 14.36
CA LEU A 226 5.18 -5.71 14.00
C LEU A 226 6.25 -5.99 12.95
N TYR A 227 7.00 -7.07 13.10
CA TYR A 227 7.98 -7.49 12.11
C TYR A 227 7.32 -7.81 10.76
N TYR A 228 6.24 -8.60 10.76
CA TYR A 228 5.47 -8.87 9.54
C TYR A 228 4.99 -7.58 8.88
N ALA A 229 4.41 -6.66 9.65
CA ALA A 229 3.91 -5.38 9.16
C ALA A 229 5.02 -4.50 8.54
N ASP A 230 6.22 -4.54 9.08
CA ASP A 230 7.38 -3.82 8.53
C ASP A 230 7.86 -4.44 7.21
N VAL A 231 7.87 -5.76 7.09
CA VAL A 231 8.19 -6.42 5.82
C VAL A 231 7.13 -6.11 4.75
N VAL A 232 5.85 -6.12 5.11
CA VAL A 232 4.77 -5.70 4.19
C VAL A 232 4.98 -4.27 3.71
N LYS A 233 5.34 -3.35 4.62
CA LYS A 233 5.64 -1.95 4.29
C LYS A 233 6.80 -1.83 3.31
N THR A 234 7.91 -2.51 3.57
CA THR A 234 9.12 -2.43 2.74
C THR A 234 8.92 -3.07 1.37
N SER A 235 7.99 -4.02 1.25
CA SER A 235 7.60 -4.63 -0.03
C SER A 235 6.68 -3.75 -0.89
N GLY A 236 6.35 -2.52 -0.46
CA GLY A 236 5.46 -1.59 -1.17
C GLY A 236 3.99 -2.03 -1.20
N ARG A 237 3.60 -3.01 -0.40
CA ARG A 237 2.22 -3.50 -0.32
C ARG A 237 1.39 -2.67 0.65
N THR A 238 0.08 -2.64 0.41
CA THR A 238 -0.86 -1.97 1.32
C THR A 238 -0.96 -2.77 2.61
N ARG A 239 -0.79 -2.09 3.73
CA ARG A 239 -0.94 -2.67 5.07
C ARG A 239 -2.41 -2.94 5.37
N ARG A 240 -2.69 -4.09 5.93
CA ARG A 240 -4.03 -4.54 6.29
C ARG A 240 -4.04 -5.40 7.55
N GLU A 241 -2.96 -5.34 8.32
CA GLU A 241 -2.75 -6.12 9.54
C GLU A 241 -3.48 -5.54 10.77
N HIS A 242 -4.10 -4.36 10.62
CA HIS A 242 -4.76 -3.67 11.73
C HIS A 242 -5.86 -4.51 12.37
N LEU A 243 -6.72 -5.12 11.55
CA LEU A 243 -7.78 -5.98 12.06
C LEU A 243 -7.20 -7.21 12.77
N LEU A 244 -6.17 -7.84 12.22
CA LEU A 244 -5.54 -8.99 12.88
C LEU A 244 -5.00 -8.62 14.26
N TRP A 245 -4.40 -7.43 14.39
CA TRP A 245 -3.93 -6.93 15.68
C TRP A 245 -5.07 -6.82 16.69
N GLU A 246 -6.15 -6.16 16.33
CA GLU A 246 -7.32 -5.96 17.18
C GLU A 246 -7.94 -7.29 17.60
N LEU A 247 -8.04 -8.24 16.66
CA LEU A 247 -8.55 -9.58 16.92
C LEU A 247 -7.68 -10.36 17.92
N LEU A 248 -6.36 -10.27 17.83
CA LEU A 248 -5.45 -10.96 18.75
C LEU A 248 -5.36 -10.28 20.11
N VAL A 249 -5.60 -8.98 20.21
CA VAL A 249 -5.80 -8.29 21.50
C VAL A 249 -7.08 -8.79 22.17
N GLU A 250 -8.18 -8.85 21.42
CA GLU A 250 -9.49 -9.30 21.96
C GLU A 250 -9.48 -10.81 22.30
N LEU A 251 -8.81 -11.62 21.49
CA LEU A 251 -8.68 -13.07 21.72
C LEU A 251 -7.79 -13.41 22.94
N GLY A 252 -6.83 -12.53 23.27
CA GLY A 252 -5.97 -12.64 24.45
C GLY A 252 -4.46 -12.72 24.21
N PRO A 253 -3.92 -13.27 23.12
CA PRO A 253 -2.46 -13.37 22.91
C PRO A 253 -1.73 -12.03 23.05
N LEU A 254 -2.37 -10.92 22.68
CA LEU A 254 -1.83 -9.57 22.76
C LEU A 254 -2.52 -8.70 23.83
N ALA A 255 -3.12 -9.29 24.85
CA ALA A 255 -3.87 -8.54 25.88
C ALA A 255 -3.03 -7.50 26.65
N GLY A 256 -1.70 -7.66 26.70
CA GLY A 256 -0.78 -6.69 27.31
C GLY A 256 -0.32 -5.55 26.39
N GLU A 257 -0.68 -5.59 25.12
CA GLU A 257 -0.30 -4.58 24.12
C GLU A 257 -1.36 -3.47 24.00
N ALA A 258 -1.01 -2.38 23.32
CA ALA A 258 -1.98 -1.32 23.04
C ALA A 258 -3.12 -1.85 22.15
N PRO A 259 -4.35 -1.32 22.28
CA PRO A 259 -5.55 -1.86 21.63
C PRO A 259 -5.48 -1.82 20.09
N THR A 260 -4.62 -0.98 19.53
CA THR A 260 -4.44 -0.90 18.07
C THR A 260 -2.97 -0.95 17.70
N LEU A 261 -2.67 -1.55 16.55
CA LEU A 261 -1.32 -1.59 15.97
C LEU A 261 -0.71 -0.19 15.83
N ARG A 262 -1.53 0.82 15.53
CA ARG A 262 -1.09 2.22 15.42
C ARG A 262 -0.65 2.79 16.77
N ALA A 263 -1.40 2.52 17.83
CA ALA A 263 -1.07 2.96 19.18
C ALA A 263 0.24 2.31 19.66
N THR A 264 0.44 1.03 19.37
CA THR A 264 1.69 0.32 19.67
C THR A 264 2.89 0.93 18.94
N TRP A 265 2.74 1.24 17.66
CA TRP A 265 3.83 1.92 16.93
C TRP A 265 4.15 3.29 17.51
N SER A 266 3.13 4.05 17.90
CA SER A 266 3.33 5.36 18.52
C SER A 266 4.01 5.24 19.87
N ALA A 267 3.62 4.29 20.69
CA ALA A 267 4.20 4.04 22.01
C ALA A 267 5.67 3.57 21.93
N ARG A 268 6.02 2.78 20.92
CA ARG A 268 7.39 2.29 20.67
C ARG A 268 8.28 3.30 19.95
N GLY A 269 7.86 4.56 19.82
CA GLY A 269 8.63 5.61 19.14
C GLY A 269 8.74 5.43 17.62
N ASN A 270 8.06 4.45 17.07
CA ASN A 270 7.96 4.21 15.63
C ASN A 270 6.86 5.10 15.00
N SER A 271 6.87 6.40 15.36
CA SER A 271 6.02 7.34 14.67
C SER A 271 6.40 7.32 13.18
N ARG A 272 5.41 7.44 12.28
CA ARG A 272 5.66 7.58 10.84
C ARG A 272 6.53 8.80 10.51
N GLN A 273 6.79 9.63 11.50
CA GLN A 273 7.58 10.84 11.40
C GLN A 273 9.01 10.53 11.81
N HIS A 274 9.91 10.64 10.85
CA HIS A 274 11.34 10.59 11.11
C HIS A 274 11.79 11.83 11.88
N SER A 275 12.81 11.68 12.72
CA SER A 275 13.46 12.84 13.34
C SER A 275 14.11 13.71 12.26
N THR A 276 14.28 14.99 12.55
CA THR A 276 14.97 15.93 11.64
C THR A 276 16.37 15.46 11.30
N ALA A 277 17.09 14.86 12.26
CA ALA A 277 18.37 14.23 12.00
C ALA A 277 18.26 13.09 10.97
N THR A 278 17.28 12.19 11.12
CA THR A 278 17.04 11.11 10.16
C THR A 278 16.65 11.66 8.77
N LEU A 279 15.88 12.75 8.73
CA LEU A 279 15.50 13.41 7.47
C LEU A 279 16.70 13.99 6.70
N VAL A 280 17.74 14.43 7.40
CA VAL A 280 18.98 14.92 6.79
C VAL A 280 19.92 13.77 6.44
N ASP A 281 20.16 12.84 7.38
CA ASP A 281 21.16 11.79 7.27
C ASP A 281 20.84 10.76 6.17
N ARG A 282 19.57 10.57 5.82
CA ARG A 282 19.16 9.64 4.76
C ARG A 282 19.73 9.97 3.38
N TYR A 283 20.25 11.20 3.20
CA TYR A 283 20.87 11.62 1.94
C TYR A 283 22.39 11.48 1.93
N GLY A 284 22.97 10.85 2.97
CA GLY A 284 24.39 10.57 3.03
C GLY A 284 25.27 11.81 3.20
N ILE A 285 24.75 12.86 3.83
CA ILE A 285 25.54 14.04 4.20
C ILE A 285 26.52 13.64 5.30
N PRO A 286 27.84 13.84 5.11
CA PRO A 286 28.80 13.49 6.13
C PRO A 286 28.59 14.35 7.40
N PRO A 287 28.94 13.81 8.59
CA PRO A 287 28.92 14.57 9.83
C PRO A 287 29.75 15.86 9.68
N SER A 288 29.12 17.00 9.83
CA SER A 288 29.74 18.32 9.68
C SER A 288 28.91 19.39 10.37
N GLY A 289 29.50 20.56 10.61
CA GLY A 289 28.78 21.70 11.16
C GLY A 289 27.54 22.08 10.34
N VAL A 290 27.61 22.01 9.00
CA VAL A 290 26.44 22.31 8.14
C VAL A 290 25.37 21.23 8.24
N ARG A 291 25.74 19.96 8.41
CA ARG A 291 24.77 18.89 8.71
C ARG A 291 23.99 19.21 9.99
N ASP A 292 24.71 19.59 11.03
CA ASP A 292 24.10 19.93 12.34
C ASP A 292 23.28 21.23 12.27
N LEU A 293 23.75 22.21 11.51
CA LEU A 293 22.97 23.40 11.17
C LEU A 293 21.63 23.05 10.53
N LEU A 294 21.62 22.19 9.50
CA LEU A 294 20.39 21.80 8.80
C LEU A 294 19.41 21.09 9.75
N VAL A 295 19.92 20.25 10.66
CA VAL A 295 19.08 19.59 11.67
C VAL A 295 18.50 20.62 12.65
N ASN A 296 19.31 21.55 13.13
CA ASN A 296 18.88 22.62 14.04
C ASN A 296 17.85 23.54 13.37
N TYR A 297 18.11 23.95 12.13
CA TYR A 297 17.16 24.76 11.36
C TYR A 297 15.81 24.07 11.18
N LEU A 298 15.82 22.78 10.80
CA LEU A 298 14.58 22.01 10.67
C LEU A 298 13.84 21.82 11.98
N ASN A 299 14.55 21.76 13.12
CA ASN A 299 13.93 21.70 14.44
C ASN A 299 13.19 23.00 14.78
N GLU A 300 13.75 24.17 14.43
CA GLU A 300 13.10 25.45 14.66
C GLU A 300 11.82 25.59 13.81
N VAL A 301 11.93 25.35 12.49
CA VAL A 301 10.79 25.56 11.58
C VAL A 301 9.70 24.50 11.69
N ARG A 302 10.01 23.34 12.27
CA ARG A 302 9.05 22.22 12.41
C ARG A 302 7.82 22.58 13.26
N VAL A 303 7.93 23.56 14.15
CA VAL A 303 6.83 24.00 15.02
C VAL A 303 5.72 24.67 14.21
N SER A 304 6.08 25.31 13.08
CA SER A 304 5.17 26.08 12.23
C SER A 304 4.67 25.36 10.99
N MET A 305 5.04 24.08 10.78
CA MET A 305 4.66 23.35 9.55
C MET A 305 4.28 21.90 9.80
N ASP A 306 3.44 21.35 8.92
CA ASP A 306 3.12 19.95 8.93
C ASP A 306 4.32 19.07 8.53
N TYR A 307 4.26 17.79 8.92
CA TYR A 307 5.37 16.86 8.70
C TYR A 307 5.71 16.67 7.22
N SER A 308 4.72 16.64 6.32
CA SER A 308 4.97 16.47 4.88
C SER A 308 5.70 17.68 4.28
N SER A 309 5.38 18.86 4.78
CA SER A 309 6.08 20.10 4.41
C SER A 309 7.50 20.12 4.94
N LEU A 310 7.71 19.68 6.21
CA LEU A 310 9.03 19.53 6.82
C LEU A 310 9.90 18.52 6.07
N GLU A 311 9.34 17.35 5.71
CA GLU A 311 10.04 16.35 4.91
C GLU A 311 10.42 16.89 3.52
N GLY A 312 9.50 17.60 2.87
CA GLY A 312 9.76 18.27 1.61
C GLY A 312 10.83 19.37 1.72
N LEU A 313 10.87 20.10 2.82
CA LEU A 313 11.91 21.10 3.11
C LEU A 313 13.27 20.44 3.33
N ALA A 314 13.32 19.39 4.13
CA ALA A 314 14.54 18.59 4.36
C ALA A 314 15.10 18.04 3.06
N TYR A 315 14.25 17.48 2.18
CA TYR A 315 14.66 17.02 0.85
C TYR A 315 15.31 18.13 0.01
N ARG A 316 14.70 19.33 0.02
CA ARG A 316 15.22 20.46 -0.78
C ARG A 316 16.56 20.95 -0.23
N LEU A 317 16.69 21.11 1.10
CA LEU A 317 17.89 21.64 1.73
C LEU A 317 19.02 20.60 1.81
N ALA A 318 18.70 19.35 2.19
CA ALA A 318 19.71 18.33 2.34
C ALA A 318 20.10 17.69 1.01
N ARG A 319 19.11 17.20 0.21
CA ARG A 319 19.40 16.45 -1.02
C ARG A 319 19.67 17.35 -2.23
N LEU A 320 18.79 18.35 -2.49
CA LEU A 320 18.87 19.14 -3.72
C LEU A 320 19.80 20.36 -3.59
N PHE A 321 20.15 20.77 -2.36
CA PHE A 321 21.09 21.84 -2.14
C PHE A 321 22.41 21.31 -1.58
N TRP A 322 22.50 20.97 -0.31
CA TRP A 322 23.79 20.73 0.32
C TRP A 322 24.52 19.49 -0.23
N PHE A 323 23.84 18.39 -0.45
CA PHE A 323 24.44 17.22 -1.09
C PHE A 323 25.03 17.55 -2.48
N GLU A 324 24.29 18.29 -3.30
CA GLU A 324 24.76 18.69 -4.64
C GLU A 324 25.94 19.68 -4.56
N VAL A 325 25.97 20.54 -3.55
CA VAL A 325 27.12 21.42 -3.29
C VAL A 325 28.36 20.59 -2.96
N LEU A 326 28.24 19.57 -2.09
CA LEU A 326 29.34 18.66 -1.77
C LEU A 326 29.81 17.82 -2.97
N GLN A 327 28.94 17.53 -3.93
CA GLN A 327 29.36 16.87 -5.18
C GLN A 327 30.17 17.81 -6.12
N ILE A 328 30.08 19.12 -5.92
CA ILE A 328 30.83 20.13 -6.69
C ILE A 328 32.12 20.47 -5.95
N ASN A 329 32.02 20.69 -4.66
CA ASN A 329 33.15 21.01 -3.77
C ASN A 329 33.07 20.15 -2.49
N PRO A 330 33.74 18.99 -2.43
CA PRO A 330 33.70 18.07 -1.29
C PRO A 330 34.23 18.67 0.02
N GLU A 331 35.08 19.70 -0.07
CA GLU A 331 35.67 20.36 1.11
C GLU A 331 34.83 21.54 1.62
N GLN A 332 33.67 21.79 1.03
CA GLN A 332 32.80 22.88 1.44
C GLN A 332 32.28 22.67 2.87
N SER A 333 32.71 23.52 3.80
CA SER A 333 32.39 23.41 5.23
C SER A 333 31.47 24.53 5.75
N THR A 334 31.21 25.56 4.95
CA THR A 334 30.40 26.73 5.32
C THR A 334 29.34 27.05 4.27
N LEU A 335 28.33 27.84 4.63
CA LEU A 335 27.31 28.32 3.69
C LEU A 335 27.80 29.40 2.73
N GLY A 336 29.01 29.93 2.92
CA GLY A 336 29.64 30.91 2.01
C GLY A 336 30.11 30.25 0.71
N LEU A 337 29.24 30.14 -0.29
CA LEU A 337 29.57 29.53 -1.57
C LEU A 337 30.26 30.53 -2.49
N SER A 338 31.29 30.06 -3.18
CA SER A 338 31.89 30.86 -4.26
C SER A 338 30.90 31.05 -5.44
N PRO A 339 31.04 32.10 -6.25
CA PRO A 339 30.19 32.32 -7.42
C PRO A 339 30.20 31.12 -8.37
N GLN A 340 31.34 30.44 -8.53
CA GLN A 340 31.51 29.26 -9.40
C GLN A 340 30.70 28.07 -8.88
N VAL A 341 30.81 27.76 -7.57
CA VAL A 341 30.06 26.68 -6.91
C VAL A 341 28.55 26.96 -6.98
N SER A 342 28.16 28.22 -6.73
CA SER A 342 26.74 28.63 -6.80
C SER A 342 26.16 28.45 -8.20
N ALA A 343 26.90 28.86 -9.25
CA ALA A 343 26.47 28.71 -10.63
C ALA A 343 26.36 27.23 -11.03
N ALA A 344 27.39 26.43 -10.71
CA ALA A 344 27.39 25.00 -10.99
C ALA A 344 26.24 24.26 -10.26
N TRP A 345 25.96 24.62 -9.01
CA TRP A 345 24.81 24.08 -8.29
C TRP A 345 23.48 24.41 -8.99
N MET A 346 23.26 25.66 -9.38
CA MET A 346 22.03 26.07 -10.07
C MET A 346 21.85 25.36 -11.41
N GLU A 347 22.93 25.12 -12.14
CA GLU A 347 22.90 24.35 -13.38
C GLU A 347 22.52 22.90 -13.13
N ARG A 348 23.14 22.22 -12.15
CA ARG A 348 22.79 20.86 -11.75
C ARG A 348 21.34 20.77 -11.27
N LEU A 349 20.86 21.76 -10.50
CA LEU A 349 19.46 21.80 -10.05
C LEU A 349 18.49 21.90 -11.22
N SER A 350 18.86 22.50 -12.34
CA SER A 350 18.00 22.64 -13.52
C SER A 350 17.71 21.32 -14.25
N ARG A 351 18.49 20.28 -13.98
CA ARG A 351 18.40 18.96 -14.64
C ARG A 351 18.06 17.86 -13.65
N THR A 352 17.43 16.79 -14.14
CA THR A 352 17.26 15.55 -13.39
C THR A 352 18.52 14.68 -13.47
N ALA A 353 18.58 13.57 -12.73
CA ALA A 353 19.68 12.61 -12.82
C ALA A 353 19.86 12.03 -14.23
N GLU A 354 18.77 11.95 -15.00
CA GLU A 354 18.75 11.49 -16.40
C GLU A 354 19.07 12.61 -17.41
N GLY A 355 19.49 13.81 -16.93
CA GLY A 355 19.85 14.95 -17.77
C GLY A 355 18.66 15.74 -18.35
N LEU A 356 17.42 15.34 -18.05
CA LEU A 356 16.22 16.03 -18.53
C LEU A 356 15.99 17.34 -17.76
N PRO A 357 15.35 18.37 -18.36
CA PRO A 357 15.00 19.59 -17.66
C PRO A 357 14.08 19.31 -16.46
N ARG A 358 14.45 19.79 -15.28
CA ARG A 358 13.61 19.67 -14.08
C ARG A 358 12.42 20.63 -14.18
N ARG A 359 11.22 20.11 -14.03
CA ARG A 359 9.96 20.89 -14.12
C ARG A 359 9.81 21.93 -13.01
N GLU A 360 10.32 21.61 -11.80
CA GLU A 360 10.14 22.44 -10.59
C GLU A 360 11.48 22.65 -9.90
N THR A 361 12.03 23.84 -10.02
CA THR A 361 13.28 24.27 -9.37
C THR A 361 13.04 25.39 -8.36
N HIS A 362 11.98 26.17 -8.55
CA HIS A 362 11.73 27.37 -7.75
C HIS A 362 11.50 27.08 -6.28
N SER A 363 10.79 25.99 -5.95
CA SER A 363 10.55 25.61 -4.54
C SER A 363 11.87 25.34 -3.80
N THR A 364 12.87 24.73 -4.48
CA THR A 364 14.20 24.53 -3.90
C THR A 364 14.95 25.84 -3.76
N LEU A 365 14.95 26.70 -4.78
CA LEU A 365 15.59 28.00 -4.72
C LEU A 365 15.00 28.88 -3.62
N PHE A 366 13.67 28.84 -3.42
CA PHE A 366 13.02 29.54 -2.31
C PHE A 366 13.33 28.94 -0.94
N ALA A 367 13.41 27.62 -0.82
CA ALA A 367 13.81 26.96 0.41
C ALA A 367 15.23 27.37 0.83
N VAL A 368 16.17 27.33 -0.13
CA VAL A 368 17.55 27.79 0.13
C VAL A 368 17.57 29.27 0.49
N ARG A 369 16.88 30.11 -0.26
CA ARG A 369 16.81 31.54 0.05
C ARG A 369 16.15 31.81 1.40
N GLY A 370 15.13 31.03 1.80
CA GLY A 370 14.51 31.06 3.11
C GLY A 370 15.54 30.77 4.20
N LEU A 371 16.27 29.66 4.09
CA LEU A 371 17.34 29.30 5.03
C LEU A 371 18.32 30.47 5.27
N TYR A 372 18.88 31.05 4.20
CA TYR A 372 19.85 32.15 4.35
C TYR A 372 19.23 33.41 4.97
N ARG A 373 17.98 33.72 4.65
CA ARG A 373 17.27 34.86 5.24
C ARG A 373 16.98 34.64 6.73
N ASP A 374 16.46 33.47 7.05
CA ASP A 374 16.06 33.12 8.41
C ASP A 374 17.31 33.07 9.34
N LEU A 375 18.44 32.53 8.83
CA LEU A 375 19.70 32.56 9.58
C LEU A 375 20.23 33.98 9.81
N ALA A 376 20.10 34.87 8.84
CA ALA A 376 20.48 36.26 8.99
C ALA A 376 19.56 36.99 9.99
N GLU A 377 18.27 36.69 10.00
CA GLU A 377 17.29 37.23 10.94
C GLU A 377 17.53 36.69 12.34
N TRP A 378 17.61 35.37 12.52
CA TRP A 378 17.83 34.73 13.84
C TRP A 378 19.19 35.05 14.45
N SER A 379 20.18 35.41 13.64
CA SER A 379 21.49 35.83 14.14
C SER A 379 21.45 37.14 14.95
N HIS A 380 20.37 37.93 14.83
CA HIS A 380 20.15 39.10 15.65
C HIS A 380 19.66 38.74 17.06
N ASP A 381 18.85 37.67 17.15
CA ASP A 381 18.25 37.21 18.39
C ASP A 381 19.23 36.29 19.15
N ASP A 382 19.94 35.39 18.45
CA ASP A 382 20.94 34.49 19.02
C ASP A 382 22.21 34.46 18.13
N PRO A 383 23.11 35.47 18.31
CA PRO A 383 24.36 35.57 17.54
C PRO A 383 25.31 34.39 17.77
N ALA A 384 25.31 33.82 18.98
CA ALA A 384 26.22 32.73 19.32
C ALA A 384 25.88 31.45 18.55
N ARG A 385 24.60 31.18 18.35
CA ARG A 385 24.10 29.99 17.68
C ARG A 385 24.08 30.15 16.14
N TRP A 386 23.59 31.27 15.64
CA TRP A 386 23.30 31.46 14.24
C TRP A 386 24.28 32.35 13.47
N GLY A 387 24.97 33.24 14.19
CA GLY A 387 25.84 34.26 13.59
C GLY A 387 26.97 33.68 12.75
N VAL A 388 27.56 32.55 13.16
CA VAL A 388 28.63 31.84 12.44
C VAL A 388 28.20 31.29 11.08
N TRP A 389 26.89 31.17 10.84
CA TRP A 389 26.31 30.61 9.64
C TRP A 389 25.79 31.65 8.64
N VAL A 390 25.84 32.93 9.02
CA VAL A 390 25.41 34.02 8.13
C VAL A 390 26.36 34.15 6.94
N ALA A 391 25.81 34.03 5.75
CA ALA A 391 26.57 34.09 4.52
C ALA A 391 25.74 34.75 3.39
N PRO A 392 26.38 35.25 2.34
CA PRO A 392 25.66 35.75 1.15
C PRO A 392 24.82 34.63 0.49
N CYS A 393 23.54 34.94 0.25
CA CYS A 393 22.64 33.97 -0.38
C CYS A 393 23.06 33.67 -1.84
N PRO A 394 23.27 32.39 -2.19
CA PRO A 394 23.67 32.00 -3.55
C PRO A 394 22.54 32.18 -4.59
N VAL A 395 21.29 32.38 -4.14
CA VAL A 395 20.12 32.51 -5.04
C VAL A 395 19.91 33.99 -5.41
N PRO A 396 20.04 34.36 -6.70
CA PRO A 396 19.88 35.74 -7.16
C PRO A 396 18.46 36.31 -6.90
N ARG A 397 18.36 37.60 -6.65
CA ARG A 397 17.07 38.29 -6.36
C ARG A 397 16.05 38.20 -7.49
N HIS A 398 16.50 38.12 -8.75
CA HIS A 398 15.60 38.05 -9.92
C HIS A 398 14.80 36.73 -9.98
N VAL A 399 15.25 35.67 -9.31
CA VAL A 399 14.56 34.38 -9.25
C VAL A 399 13.14 34.53 -8.68
N SER A 400 12.92 35.40 -7.72
CA SER A 400 11.58 35.66 -7.17
C SER A 400 10.60 36.23 -8.21
N ARG A 401 11.08 37.10 -9.12
CA ARG A 401 10.23 37.64 -10.20
C ARG A 401 9.90 36.59 -11.26
N ALA A 402 10.87 35.74 -11.61
CA ALA A 402 10.65 34.62 -12.52
C ALA A 402 9.63 33.62 -11.96
N ALA A 403 9.71 33.32 -10.64
CA ALA A 403 8.75 32.45 -9.98
C ALA A 403 7.33 33.00 -9.95
N ALA A 404 7.14 34.29 -9.72
CA ALA A 404 5.81 34.92 -9.80
C ALA A 404 5.19 34.72 -11.18
N LYS A 405 5.96 34.95 -12.26
CA LYS A 405 5.52 34.71 -13.63
C LYS A 405 5.19 33.24 -13.89
N GLN A 406 6.01 32.32 -13.37
CA GLN A 406 5.74 30.89 -13.50
C GLN A 406 4.47 30.47 -12.74
N LYS A 407 4.24 30.98 -11.52
CA LYS A 407 3.01 30.73 -10.75
C LYS A 407 1.77 31.20 -11.51
N LEU A 408 1.83 32.33 -12.18
CA LEU A 408 0.75 32.82 -13.04
C LEU A 408 0.51 31.88 -14.23
N ARG A 409 1.58 31.41 -14.89
CA ARG A 409 1.46 30.44 -15.98
C ARG A 409 0.88 29.11 -15.50
N GLN A 410 1.33 28.59 -14.36
CA GLN A 410 0.77 27.36 -13.77
C GLN A 410 -0.72 27.53 -13.44
N LYS A 411 -1.10 28.70 -12.87
CA LYS A 411 -2.51 29.01 -12.61
C LYS A 411 -3.34 29.06 -13.90
N ALA A 412 -2.81 29.67 -14.96
CA ALA A 412 -3.48 29.70 -16.27
C ALA A 412 -3.64 28.31 -16.87
N THR A 413 -2.58 27.47 -16.83
CA THR A 413 -2.64 26.08 -17.30
C THR A 413 -3.67 25.26 -16.48
N MET A 414 -3.72 25.45 -15.17
CA MET A 414 -4.68 24.77 -14.30
C MET A 414 -6.11 25.21 -14.61
N GLN A 415 -6.34 26.50 -14.82
CA GLN A 415 -7.65 27.04 -15.23
C GLN A 415 -8.07 26.50 -16.60
N GLU A 416 -7.16 26.44 -17.56
CA GLU A 416 -7.41 25.86 -18.88
C GLU A 416 -7.79 24.40 -18.77
N ARG A 417 -7.02 23.61 -18.02
CA ARG A 417 -7.36 22.20 -17.74
C ARG A 417 -8.74 22.07 -17.11
N THR A 418 -9.09 22.94 -16.16
CA THR A 418 -10.41 22.94 -15.53
C THR A 418 -11.50 23.21 -16.57
N ARG A 419 -11.33 24.21 -17.43
CA ARG A 419 -12.26 24.52 -18.53
C ARG A 419 -12.46 23.34 -19.47
N MET A 420 -11.36 22.64 -19.83
CA MET A 420 -11.43 21.46 -20.70
C MET A 420 -12.14 20.28 -20.05
N LEU A 421 -11.97 20.07 -18.73
CA LEU A 421 -12.53 18.93 -18.02
C LEU A 421 -13.95 19.16 -17.52
N THR A 422 -14.35 20.42 -17.25
CA THR A 422 -15.69 20.74 -16.73
C THR A 422 -16.83 20.18 -17.59
N PRO A 423 -16.79 20.24 -18.94
CA PRO A 423 -17.84 19.64 -19.78
C PRO A 423 -17.94 18.10 -19.68
N LEU A 424 -16.92 17.44 -19.13
CA LEU A 424 -16.93 15.98 -18.97
C LEU A 424 -17.58 15.54 -17.64
N LEU A 425 -17.75 16.45 -16.67
CA LEU A 425 -18.33 16.12 -15.37
C LEU A 425 -19.74 15.51 -15.47
N PRO A 426 -20.68 16.04 -16.26
CA PRO A 426 -22.00 15.41 -16.42
C PRO A 426 -21.91 13.98 -16.96
N LYS A 427 -20.95 13.69 -17.87
CA LYS A 427 -20.73 12.36 -18.42
C LYS A 427 -20.17 11.42 -17.33
N LEU A 428 -19.29 11.91 -16.46
CA LEU A 428 -18.76 11.14 -15.33
C LEU A 428 -19.90 10.77 -14.36
N VAL A 429 -20.74 11.75 -13.98
CA VAL A 429 -21.88 11.54 -13.07
C VAL A 429 -22.85 10.52 -13.66
N ALA A 430 -23.28 10.71 -14.91
CA ALA A 430 -24.16 9.76 -15.60
C ALA A 430 -23.51 8.36 -15.73
N GLY A 431 -22.20 8.31 -15.96
CA GLY A 431 -21.44 7.06 -16.07
C GLY A 431 -21.41 6.26 -14.78
N VAL A 432 -21.15 6.89 -13.63
CA VAL A 432 -21.12 6.19 -12.33
C VAL A 432 -22.52 5.76 -11.87
N GLU A 433 -23.56 6.56 -12.15
CA GLU A 433 -24.95 6.20 -11.86
C GLU A 433 -25.40 5.00 -12.71
N ALA A 434 -25.09 5.02 -14.00
CA ALA A 434 -25.36 3.90 -14.89
C ALA A 434 -24.60 2.63 -14.47
N GLN A 435 -23.33 2.77 -14.07
CA GLN A 435 -22.52 1.65 -13.58
C GLN A 435 -23.11 1.05 -12.31
N LYS A 436 -23.47 1.88 -11.32
CA LYS A 436 -24.14 1.43 -10.09
C LYS A 436 -25.42 0.65 -10.40
N SER A 437 -26.28 1.24 -11.24
CA SER A 437 -27.57 0.65 -11.58
C SER A 437 -27.43 -0.68 -12.34
N ARG A 438 -26.50 -0.77 -13.28
CA ARG A 438 -26.20 -2.02 -14.02
C ARG A 438 -25.66 -3.09 -13.09
N ALA A 439 -24.71 -2.74 -12.23
CA ALA A 439 -24.12 -3.69 -11.31
C ALA A 439 -25.14 -4.23 -10.29
N ALA A 440 -26.06 -3.37 -9.81
CA ALA A 440 -27.16 -3.77 -8.94
C ALA A 440 -28.14 -4.73 -9.68
N ARG A 441 -28.50 -4.44 -10.94
CA ARG A 441 -29.34 -5.34 -11.73
C ARG A 441 -28.66 -6.68 -11.97
N LEU A 442 -27.35 -6.68 -12.28
CA LEU A 442 -26.57 -7.89 -12.47
C LEU A 442 -26.55 -8.75 -11.19
N LEU A 443 -26.34 -8.13 -10.02
CA LEU A 443 -26.35 -8.83 -8.75
C LEU A 443 -27.74 -9.42 -8.46
N HIS A 444 -28.79 -8.65 -8.63
CA HIS A 444 -30.16 -9.09 -8.40
C HIS A 444 -30.56 -10.27 -9.31
N ALA A 445 -30.27 -10.18 -10.62
CA ALA A 445 -30.55 -11.24 -11.56
C ALA A 445 -29.73 -12.51 -11.25
N ALA A 446 -28.44 -12.33 -10.93
CA ALA A 446 -27.59 -13.44 -10.56
C ALA A 446 -27.99 -14.09 -9.22
N GLN A 447 -28.56 -13.35 -8.28
CA GLN A 447 -29.11 -13.92 -7.02
C GLN A 447 -30.38 -14.71 -7.26
N ALA A 448 -31.21 -14.28 -8.20
CA ALA A 448 -32.48 -14.96 -8.54
C ALA A 448 -32.24 -16.24 -9.36
N ALA A 449 -31.15 -16.30 -10.15
CA ALA A 449 -30.81 -17.47 -10.95
C ALA A 449 -30.27 -18.62 -10.09
N GLY A 450 -30.62 -19.88 -10.46
CA GLY A 450 -30.06 -21.09 -9.88
C GLY A 450 -28.62 -21.37 -10.33
N HIS A 451 -27.97 -22.34 -9.70
CA HIS A 451 -26.61 -22.74 -10.09
C HIS A 451 -26.62 -23.32 -11.53
N GLU A 452 -25.65 -22.89 -12.35
CA GLU A 452 -25.52 -23.20 -13.81
C GLU A 452 -26.74 -22.71 -14.65
N GLU A 453 -27.60 -21.89 -14.08
CA GLU A 453 -28.71 -21.28 -14.82
C GLU A 453 -28.25 -20.05 -15.60
N ARG A 454 -28.82 -19.86 -16.79
CA ARG A 454 -28.61 -18.71 -17.66
C ARG A 454 -29.58 -17.59 -17.27
N PHE A 455 -29.07 -16.36 -17.25
CA PHE A 455 -29.87 -15.17 -17.04
C PHE A 455 -29.36 -14.01 -17.91
N GLU A 456 -30.23 -13.06 -18.20
CA GLU A 456 -29.94 -11.95 -19.10
C GLU A 456 -29.98 -10.62 -18.37
N VAL A 457 -28.98 -9.76 -18.64
CA VAL A 457 -28.91 -8.39 -18.13
C VAL A 457 -28.36 -7.46 -19.20
N ASP A 458 -29.10 -6.41 -19.52
CA ASP A 458 -28.72 -5.38 -20.49
C ASP A 458 -28.29 -5.96 -21.86
N GLY A 459 -29.00 -7.00 -22.34
CA GLY A 459 -28.72 -7.66 -23.62
C GLY A 459 -27.53 -8.61 -23.62
N CYS A 460 -26.96 -8.92 -22.45
CA CYS A 460 -25.90 -9.89 -22.30
C CYS A 460 -26.38 -11.08 -21.49
N THR A 461 -26.05 -12.29 -21.97
CA THR A 461 -26.38 -13.55 -21.30
C THR A 461 -25.23 -13.98 -20.39
N PHE A 462 -25.54 -14.29 -19.17
CA PHE A 462 -24.63 -14.77 -18.13
C PHE A 462 -25.06 -16.15 -17.65
N VAL A 463 -24.11 -16.89 -17.11
CA VAL A 463 -24.37 -18.15 -16.41
C VAL A 463 -23.96 -18.01 -14.96
N ARG A 464 -24.85 -18.34 -14.03
CA ARG A 464 -24.54 -18.39 -12.60
C ARG A 464 -23.59 -19.54 -12.33
N ILE A 465 -22.46 -19.26 -11.69
CA ILE A 465 -21.44 -20.27 -11.36
C ILE A 465 -21.15 -20.32 -9.87
N ALA A 466 -20.63 -21.46 -9.44
CA ALA A 466 -20.10 -21.61 -8.08
C ALA A 466 -18.87 -20.72 -7.86
N PRO A 467 -18.61 -20.26 -6.62
CA PRO A 467 -17.36 -19.63 -6.27
C PRO A 467 -16.17 -20.52 -6.61
N PRO A 468 -15.04 -19.98 -7.07
CA PRO A 468 -13.83 -20.76 -7.33
C PRO A 468 -13.38 -21.50 -6.06
N GLU A 469 -13.15 -22.81 -6.13
CA GLU A 469 -12.78 -23.66 -4.99
C GLU A 469 -11.54 -23.17 -4.22
N ASN A 470 -10.61 -22.55 -4.91
CA ASN A 470 -9.36 -22.03 -4.33
C ASN A 470 -9.42 -20.53 -4.00
N HIS A 471 -10.61 -19.93 -4.00
CA HIS A 471 -10.73 -18.52 -3.71
C HIS A 471 -10.91 -18.32 -2.22
N PHE A 472 -10.06 -17.49 -1.60
CA PHE A 472 -10.13 -17.14 -0.20
C PHE A 472 -11.50 -16.51 0.18
N TYR A 473 -12.25 -16.03 -0.81
CA TYR A 473 -13.59 -15.48 -0.68
C TYR A 473 -14.73 -16.50 -0.82
N ALA A 474 -14.42 -17.77 -1.04
CA ALA A 474 -15.43 -18.83 -1.25
C ALA A 474 -16.32 -19.10 -0.03
N THR A 475 -15.95 -18.60 1.14
CA THR A 475 -16.68 -18.81 2.41
C THR A 475 -17.83 -17.88 2.65
N ARG A 476 -18.09 -16.89 1.79
CA ARG A 476 -19.21 -15.96 1.95
C ARG A 476 -20.16 -16.06 0.77
N ALA A 477 -21.38 -15.66 1.00
CA ALA A 477 -22.48 -15.56 0.04
C ALA A 477 -22.18 -14.60 -1.13
N ARG A 478 -20.97 -14.74 -1.75
CA ARG A 478 -20.59 -14.02 -2.95
C ARG A 478 -21.18 -14.71 -4.16
N VAL A 479 -21.73 -13.90 -5.02
CA VAL A 479 -22.39 -14.30 -6.24
C VAL A 479 -21.38 -14.22 -7.38
N TRP A 480 -21.24 -15.32 -8.11
CA TRP A 480 -20.33 -15.43 -9.23
C TRP A 480 -21.10 -15.77 -10.51
N ALA A 481 -20.67 -15.16 -11.60
CA ALA A 481 -21.19 -15.45 -12.93
C ALA A 481 -20.05 -15.52 -13.95
N ARG A 482 -20.33 -16.09 -15.11
CA ARG A 482 -19.50 -15.97 -16.32
C ARG A 482 -20.36 -15.49 -17.47
N LEU A 483 -19.77 -14.84 -18.44
CA LEU A 483 -20.44 -14.58 -19.71
C LEU A 483 -20.70 -15.92 -20.40
N ASP A 484 -21.82 -16.03 -21.09
CA ASP A 484 -22.11 -17.20 -21.90
C ASP A 484 -21.11 -17.31 -23.08
N ASP A 485 -20.85 -18.52 -23.52
CA ASP A 485 -19.84 -18.78 -24.56
C ASP A 485 -20.23 -18.08 -25.87
N GLY A 486 -19.25 -17.41 -26.50
CA GLY A 486 -19.44 -16.70 -27.77
C GLY A 486 -19.91 -15.25 -27.64
N GLN A 487 -20.09 -14.73 -26.44
CA GLN A 487 -20.45 -13.32 -26.23
C GLN A 487 -19.23 -12.43 -25.98
N ASP A 488 -19.25 -11.25 -26.61
CA ASP A 488 -18.26 -10.21 -26.35
C ASP A 488 -18.45 -9.64 -24.95
N ARG A 489 -17.32 -9.38 -24.27
CA ARG A 489 -17.35 -8.81 -22.94
C ARG A 489 -17.84 -7.36 -22.97
N PRO A 490 -18.92 -7.02 -22.28
CA PRO A 490 -19.40 -5.64 -22.22
C PRO A 490 -18.38 -4.71 -21.55
N ALA A 491 -18.20 -3.51 -22.08
CA ALA A 491 -17.24 -2.54 -21.57
C ALA A 491 -17.50 -2.11 -20.11
N TRP A 492 -18.73 -2.27 -19.61
CA TRP A 492 -19.11 -1.93 -18.25
C TRP A 492 -18.72 -3.00 -17.20
N ILE A 493 -18.30 -4.21 -17.62
CA ILE A 493 -17.80 -5.23 -16.71
C ILE A 493 -16.30 -5.05 -16.50
N ARG A 494 -15.91 -4.82 -15.26
CA ARG A 494 -14.51 -4.61 -14.88
C ARG A 494 -13.69 -5.90 -14.89
N GLY A 495 -12.41 -5.76 -15.21
CA GLY A 495 -11.44 -6.86 -15.23
C GLY A 495 -11.45 -7.63 -16.54
N GLN A 496 -10.56 -8.62 -16.67
CA GLN A 496 -10.39 -9.43 -17.89
C GLN A 496 -10.69 -10.93 -17.67
N ALA A 497 -10.95 -11.35 -16.43
CA ALA A 497 -11.21 -12.73 -16.11
C ALA A 497 -12.56 -13.20 -16.66
N GLN A 498 -12.64 -14.44 -17.16
CA GLN A 498 -13.91 -15.02 -17.61
C GLN A 498 -14.94 -15.14 -16.48
N ARG A 499 -14.49 -15.42 -15.26
CA ARG A 499 -15.33 -15.46 -14.05
C ARG A 499 -15.46 -14.07 -13.45
N ILE A 500 -16.67 -13.67 -13.16
CA ILE A 500 -17.03 -12.34 -12.64
C ILE A 500 -17.52 -12.49 -11.21
N ASP A 501 -16.87 -11.83 -10.27
CA ASP A 501 -17.41 -11.64 -8.93
C ASP A 501 -18.46 -10.52 -9.00
N VAL A 502 -19.72 -10.93 -9.10
CA VAL A 502 -20.86 -10.01 -9.28
C VAL A 502 -21.07 -9.14 -8.04
N THR A 503 -20.85 -9.70 -6.85
CA THR A 503 -20.94 -8.94 -5.59
C THR A 503 -19.88 -7.84 -5.54
N ALA A 504 -18.64 -8.13 -5.93
CA ALA A 504 -17.59 -7.11 -5.99
C ALA A 504 -17.87 -6.04 -7.05
N GLN A 505 -18.46 -6.42 -8.19
CA GLN A 505 -18.87 -5.45 -9.23
C GLN A 505 -19.89 -4.45 -8.69
N GLU A 506 -20.87 -4.93 -7.90
CA GLU A 506 -21.89 -4.09 -7.31
C GLU A 506 -21.29 -3.19 -6.20
N GLU A 507 -20.44 -3.72 -5.33
CA GLU A 507 -19.72 -2.95 -4.31
C GLU A 507 -18.90 -1.82 -4.95
N ASP A 508 -18.10 -2.14 -5.96
CA ASP A 508 -17.29 -1.14 -6.68
C ASP A 508 -18.15 -0.06 -7.34
N GLY A 509 -19.26 -0.46 -7.94
CA GLY A 509 -20.21 0.46 -8.59
C GLY A 509 -20.87 1.41 -7.59
N PHE A 510 -21.32 0.89 -6.45
CA PHE A 510 -21.91 1.67 -5.37
C PHE A 510 -20.92 2.69 -4.78
N TRP A 511 -19.72 2.25 -4.41
CA TRP A 511 -18.74 3.14 -3.80
C TRP A 511 -18.21 4.18 -4.78
N ALA A 512 -18.00 3.83 -6.04
CA ALA A 512 -17.62 4.80 -7.07
C ALA A 512 -18.69 5.92 -7.21
N TRP A 513 -19.96 5.55 -7.23
CA TRP A 513 -21.07 6.50 -7.25
C TRP A 513 -21.10 7.38 -6.00
N ALA A 514 -21.03 6.79 -4.81
CA ALA A 514 -21.08 7.52 -3.54
C ALA A 514 -19.94 8.55 -3.41
N ILE A 515 -18.72 8.16 -3.82
CA ILE A 515 -17.55 9.06 -3.84
C ILE A 515 -17.77 10.23 -4.78
N VAL A 516 -18.16 9.96 -6.03
CA VAL A 516 -18.35 11.01 -7.05
C VAL A 516 -19.46 11.98 -6.65
N GLU A 517 -20.59 11.47 -6.18
CA GLU A 517 -21.71 12.30 -5.74
C GLU A 517 -21.34 13.15 -4.50
N THR A 518 -20.68 12.57 -3.51
CA THR A 518 -20.25 13.33 -2.33
C THR A 518 -19.29 14.44 -2.72
N LEU A 519 -18.28 14.15 -3.54
CA LEU A 519 -17.32 15.16 -4.01
C LEU A 519 -18.01 16.26 -4.86
N ARG A 520 -18.97 15.88 -5.71
CA ARG A 520 -19.72 16.81 -6.56
C ARG A 520 -20.54 17.80 -5.75
N HIS A 521 -21.21 17.33 -4.71
CA HIS A 521 -22.10 18.15 -3.88
C HIS A 521 -21.37 18.99 -2.84
N THR A 522 -20.16 18.58 -2.43
CA THR A 522 -19.45 19.22 -1.32
C THR A 522 -18.19 20.00 -1.74
N GLY A 523 -17.55 19.61 -2.83
CA GLY A 523 -16.25 20.15 -3.23
C GLY A 523 -15.12 19.89 -2.20
N ILE A 524 -15.28 18.92 -1.30
CA ILE A 524 -14.26 18.56 -0.32
C ILE A 524 -13.07 17.85 -0.99
N ARG A 525 -11.93 17.82 -0.30
CA ARG A 525 -10.75 17.08 -0.75
C ARG A 525 -10.95 15.59 -0.57
N VAL A 526 -10.21 14.79 -1.34
CA VAL A 526 -10.26 13.32 -1.23
C VAL A 526 -9.85 12.85 0.18
N GLU A 527 -8.85 13.49 0.77
CA GLU A 527 -8.43 13.20 2.14
C GLU A 527 -9.55 13.48 3.14
N GLU A 528 -10.25 14.62 3.01
CA GLU A 528 -11.39 14.99 3.85
C GLU A 528 -12.57 14.02 3.68
N LEU A 529 -12.79 13.53 2.45
CA LEU A 529 -13.80 12.50 2.18
C LEU A 529 -13.50 11.19 2.92
N LEU A 530 -12.23 10.77 2.93
CA LEU A 530 -11.80 9.53 3.60
C LEU A 530 -11.84 9.61 5.13
N GLU A 531 -11.90 10.82 5.68
CA GLU A 531 -12.00 11.08 7.12
C GLU A 531 -13.46 11.24 7.60
N LEU A 532 -14.43 11.21 6.69
CA LEU A 532 -15.85 11.29 7.07
C LEU A 532 -16.26 10.08 7.91
N THR A 533 -16.98 10.34 8.98
CA THR A 533 -17.56 9.35 9.87
C THR A 533 -19.05 9.62 10.06
N GLN A 534 -19.78 8.74 10.71
CA GLN A 534 -21.17 9.03 11.11
C GLN A 534 -21.29 10.30 11.98
N LEU A 535 -20.25 10.67 12.73
CA LEU A 535 -20.20 11.87 13.54
C LEU A 535 -20.01 13.14 12.72
N SER A 536 -19.66 13.03 11.44
CA SER A 536 -19.59 14.16 10.52
C SER A 536 -20.98 14.67 10.12
N LEU A 537 -22.02 13.86 10.31
CA LEU A 537 -23.40 14.27 10.06
C LEU A 537 -23.94 15.03 11.27
N ARG A 538 -24.27 16.28 11.07
CA ARG A 538 -24.81 17.18 12.09
C ARG A 538 -26.16 17.73 11.62
N HIS A 539 -26.90 18.31 12.52
CA HIS A 539 -28.10 19.08 12.20
C HIS A 539 -28.11 20.37 13.01
N TYR A 540 -28.70 21.37 12.44
CA TYR A 540 -28.96 22.65 13.08
C TYR A 540 -30.45 22.95 12.96
N THR A 541 -31.09 23.26 14.08
CA THR A 541 -32.49 23.71 14.08
C THR A 541 -32.50 25.22 14.09
N ALA A 542 -33.04 25.84 13.03
CA ALA A 542 -33.11 27.27 12.91
C ALA A 542 -34.06 27.85 14.00
N PRO A 543 -33.60 28.76 14.89
CA PRO A 543 -34.38 29.21 16.03
C PRO A 543 -35.67 29.92 15.66
N THR A 544 -35.67 30.61 14.50
CA THR A 544 -36.81 31.42 14.04
C THR A 544 -37.89 30.62 13.31
N SER A 545 -37.54 29.54 12.63
CA SER A 545 -38.47 28.78 11.78
C SER A 545 -38.69 27.34 12.27
N GLY A 546 -37.90 26.85 13.24
CA GLY A 546 -37.89 25.44 13.65
C GLY A 546 -37.39 24.50 12.56
N THR A 547 -36.92 25.03 11.43
CA THR A 547 -36.47 24.20 10.30
C THR A 547 -35.16 23.49 10.63
N LEU A 548 -35.13 22.17 10.38
CA LEU A 548 -33.95 21.35 10.55
C LEU A 548 -33.07 21.44 9.30
N VAL A 549 -31.87 21.97 9.45
CA VAL A 549 -30.85 22.07 8.41
C VAL A 549 -29.80 20.97 8.60
N PRO A 550 -29.69 20.00 7.69
CA PRO A 550 -28.65 19.00 7.75
C PRO A 550 -27.30 19.62 7.36
N LEU A 551 -26.27 19.33 8.17
CA LEU A 551 -24.91 19.86 8.02
C LEU A 551 -23.90 18.72 7.94
N LEU A 552 -22.90 18.89 7.06
CA LEU A 552 -21.73 18.01 6.99
C LEU A 552 -20.56 18.73 7.67
N HIS A 553 -20.05 18.13 8.74
CA HIS A 553 -18.87 18.62 9.46
C HIS A 553 -17.61 18.03 8.85
N ILE A 554 -16.72 18.88 8.38
CA ILE A 554 -15.41 18.53 7.85
C ILE A 554 -14.36 18.91 8.89
N VAL A 555 -13.61 17.92 9.34
CA VAL A 555 -12.52 18.09 10.31
C VAL A 555 -11.40 18.94 9.73
N PRO A 556 -10.56 19.60 10.57
CA PRO A 556 -9.41 20.36 10.11
C PRO A 556 -8.50 19.53 9.21
N SER A 557 -8.12 20.11 8.07
CA SER A 557 -7.23 19.50 7.10
C SER A 557 -6.05 20.44 6.80
N LYS A 558 -5.61 20.55 5.57
CA LYS A 558 -4.45 21.35 5.15
C LYS A 558 -4.40 22.80 5.68
N ASN A 559 -5.55 23.42 5.94
CA ASN A 559 -5.63 24.82 6.43
C ASN A 559 -5.93 24.90 7.93
N ASP A 560 -5.90 23.76 8.62
CA ASP A 560 -6.15 23.62 10.07
C ASP A 560 -7.47 24.27 10.54
N CYS A 561 -8.46 24.34 9.64
CA CYS A 561 -9.78 24.90 9.91
C CYS A 561 -10.88 23.88 9.62
N GLU A 562 -11.77 23.67 10.59
CA GLU A 562 -12.99 22.90 10.39
C GLU A 562 -14.01 23.69 9.55
N ARG A 563 -14.90 22.98 8.91
CA ARG A 563 -15.96 23.57 8.08
C ARG A 563 -17.28 22.84 8.27
N LEU A 564 -18.36 23.60 8.27
CA LEU A 564 -19.72 23.08 8.22
C LEU A 564 -20.30 23.39 6.83
N ILE A 565 -20.75 22.36 6.13
CA ILE A 565 -21.33 22.46 4.79
C ILE A 565 -22.82 22.13 4.89
N PRO A 566 -23.73 23.05 4.54
CA PRO A 566 -25.16 22.71 4.41
C PRO A 566 -25.35 21.64 3.32
N MET A 567 -26.10 20.59 3.66
CA MET A 567 -26.32 19.49 2.73
C MET A 567 -27.56 19.72 1.89
N THR A 568 -27.44 19.50 0.57
CA THR A 568 -28.60 19.43 -0.31
C THR A 568 -29.40 18.13 -0.08
N PRO A 569 -30.67 18.07 -0.45
CA PRO A 569 -31.47 16.84 -0.33
C PRO A 569 -30.83 15.64 -1.03
N GLU A 570 -30.18 15.85 -2.17
CA GLU A 570 -29.49 14.81 -2.94
C GLU A 570 -28.28 14.28 -2.17
N LEU A 571 -27.47 15.18 -1.58
CA LEU A 571 -26.33 14.76 -0.75
C LEU A 571 -26.80 13.96 0.48
N VAL A 572 -27.88 14.39 1.12
CA VAL A 572 -28.47 13.64 2.24
C VAL A 572 -28.86 12.24 1.81
N GLN A 573 -29.50 12.08 0.64
CA GLN A 573 -29.85 10.75 0.12
C GLN A 573 -28.62 9.86 -0.15
N VAL A 574 -27.55 10.43 -0.73
CA VAL A 574 -26.30 9.71 -0.95
C VAL A 574 -25.71 9.20 0.37
N LEU A 575 -25.58 10.09 1.37
CA LEU A 575 -25.00 9.74 2.67
C LEU A 575 -25.88 8.76 3.45
N LEU A 576 -27.22 8.88 3.35
CA LEU A 576 -28.15 7.90 3.92
C LEU A 576 -28.00 6.52 3.24
N ALA A 577 -27.77 6.47 1.93
CA ALA A 577 -27.51 5.21 1.23
C ALA A 577 -26.21 4.57 1.72
N VAL A 578 -25.15 5.37 1.92
CA VAL A 578 -23.88 4.92 2.51
C VAL A 578 -24.09 4.37 3.92
N LEU A 579 -24.82 5.08 4.77
CA LEU A 579 -25.13 4.65 6.13
C LEU A 579 -25.94 3.35 6.18
N ARG A 580 -26.97 3.23 5.31
CA ARG A 580 -27.78 2.00 5.22
C ARG A 580 -26.91 0.81 4.82
N ARG A 581 -26.01 1.02 3.85
CA ARG A 581 -25.07 -0.04 3.41
C ARG A 581 -24.08 -0.42 4.52
N ALA A 582 -23.54 0.56 5.23
CA ALA A 582 -22.64 0.31 6.36
C ALA A 582 -23.34 -0.48 7.50
N LYS A 583 -24.62 -0.17 7.76
CA LYS A 583 -25.45 -0.89 8.74
C LYS A 583 -25.84 -2.29 8.31
N ALA A 584 -25.98 -2.55 7.01
CA ALA A 584 -26.34 -3.89 6.53
C ALA A 584 -25.27 -4.96 6.85
N GLY A 585 -24.06 -4.55 7.23
CA GLY A 585 -22.98 -5.42 7.69
C GLY A 585 -22.94 -5.69 9.19
N GLY A 586 -23.83 -5.07 10.02
CA GLY A 586 -23.87 -5.22 11.47
C GLY A 586 -24.74 -4.16 12.16
N ASP A 587 -25.09 -4.37 13.43
CA ASP A 587 -25.98 -3.49 14.19
C ASP A 587 -25.37 -2.11 14.53
N SER A 588 -24.07 -1.98 14.45
CA SER A 588 -23.35 -0.73 14.70
C SER A 588 -22.52 -0.27 13.49
N ILE A 589 -22.50 1.03 13.25
CA ILE A 589 -21.61 1.62 12.27
C ILE A 589 -20.26 1.86 12.96
N PRO A 590 -19.13 1.36 12.42
CA PRO A 590 -17.82 1.65 12.99
C PRO A 590 -17.58 3.16 13.05
N LEU A 591 -16.95 3.65 14.12
CA LEU A 591 -16.60 5.07 14.26
C LEU A 591 -15.58 5.53 13.20
N SER A 592 -14.77 4.60 12.69
CA SER A 592 -13.90 4.85 11.55
C SER A 592 -13.88 3.63 10.64
N ILE A 593 -14.07 3.82 9.35
CA ILE A 593 -13.76 2.83 8.31
C ILE A 593 -12.28 3.05 7.96
N ARG A 594 -11.40 2.27 8.54
CA ARG A 594 -9.98 2.30 8.21
C ARG A 594 -9.57 1.08 7.40
#